data_6d046cf1d38664af26bdf69cd6994e3f
#
_entry.id   6d046cf1d38664af26bdf69cd6994e3f
#
_cell.length_a   1.000
_cell.length_b   1.000
_cell.length_c   1.000
_cell.angle_alpha   90.00
_cell.angle_beta   90.00
_cell.angle_gamma   90.00
#
_symmetry.space_group_name_H-M   'P 1'
#
loop_
_entity.id
_entity.type
_entity.pdbx_description
1 polymer ?
#
loop_
_entity_poly.entity_id
_entity_poly.type
_entity_poly.pdbx_seq_one_letter_code
_entity_poly.pdbx_strand_id
1 'polypeptide(L)'
;MINCLLSILFTLLAGTGAVFAQSEVTPPAFNGAVIRAFMTRMAATVEKIAIEQQIPADSISPVVGIALQIDKAGNVAEWRYMDNTQEGRDHAEFAPATAATRRAVEKAYDRLGGTWSPATLADGSPVSYTSRMTIRIPVEKIRRAQDADPLLFMGENPDENFHAWAKMRIRYDGRFTEKGVEGVVHVRFYIEPDGRIAIGEVVQSPDERLTKEVLRVIRSSKGKWTPRKVRGVPQRTAYEYRVNYHNN
;
A
#
# COMPACT_ATOMS: atom_id res chain seq x y z
N MET A 1 -24.18 3.92 -14.19
CA MET A 1 -24.07 2.69 -15.00
C MET A 1 -23.34 3.04 -16.28
N ILE A 2 -22.04 2.85 -16.33
CA ILE A 2 -21.24 3.06 -17.55
C ILE A 2 -20.59 1.73 -17.84
N ASN A 3 -21.13 1.05 -18.86
CA ASN A 3 -20.56 -0.17 -19.41
C ASN A 3 -19.23 0.16 -20.07
N CYS A 4 -18.15 -0.40 -19.57
CA CYS A 4 -16.85 -0.39 -20.23
C CYS A 4 -16.84 -1.53 -21.25
N LEU A 5 -17.19 -1.24 -22.50
CA LEU A 5 -17.03 -2.14 -23.64
C LEU A 5 -15.55 -2.33 -23.94
N LEU A 6 -15.04 -3.52 -23.67
CA LEU A 6 -13.72 -3.97 -24.05
C LEU A 6 -13.75 -4.30 -25.54
N SER A 7 -13.29 -3.38 -26.41
CA SER A 7 -13.11 -3.66 -27.83
C SER A 7 -11.87 -4.53 -28.03
N ILE A 8 -12.07 -5.82 -28.28
CA ILE A 8 -11.03 -6.73 -28.79
C ILE A 8 -11.11 -6.67 -30.30
N LEU A 9 -10.16 -5.99 -30.94
CA LEU A 9 -10.04 -5.96 -32.37
C LEU A 9 -9.26 -7.20 -32.86
N PHE A 10 -10.00 -8.21 -33.35
CA PHE A 10 -9.42 -9.33 -34.10
C PHE A 10 -9.51 -9.01 -35.58
N THR A 11 -8.38 -8.81 -36.26
CA THR A 11 -8.33 -8.74 -37.71
C THR A 11 -8.34 -10.15 -38.24
N LEU A 12 -9.46 -10.60 -38.80
CA LEU A 12 -9.57 -11.89 -39.54
C LEU A 12 -9.64 -11.61 -41.03
N LEU A 13 -8.77 -12.26 -41.78
CA LEU A 13 -8.86 -12.39 -43.26
C LEU A 13 -10.13 -13.16 -43.63
N ALA A 14 -10.79 -12.69 -44.67
CA ALA A 14 -12.03 -13.22 -45.21
C ALA A 14 -11.92 -14.67 -45.72
N GLY A 15 -12.90 -15.49 -45.30
CA GLY A 15 -13.14 -16.81 -45.87
C GLY A 15 -14.27 -17.50 -45.18
N THR A 16 -15.47 -17.51 -45.80
CA THR A 16 -16.66 -18.38 -45.58
C THR A 16 -17.31 -18.41 -44.22
N GLY A 17 -18.54 -17.98 -44.19
CA GLY A 17 -19.53 -17.91 -43.12
C GLY A 17 -19.58 -19.02 -42.08
N ALA A 18 -18.80 -18.82 -41.02
CA ALA A 18 -19.07 -19.44 -39.72
C ALA A 18 -19.22 -18.30 -38.73
N VAL A 19 -20.39 -18.20 -38.11
CA VAL A 19 -20.61 -17.37 -36.93
C VAL A 19 -19.72 -17.96 -35.83
N PHE A 20 -18.51 -17.46 -35.68
CA PHE A 20 -17.70 -17.82 -34.52
C PHE A 20 -18.34 -17.18 -33.29
N ALA A 21 -18.93 -18.03 -32.43
CA ALA A 21 -19.21 -17.66 -31.07
C ALA A 21 -17.93 -17.02 -30.49
N GLN A 22 -17.99 -15.77 -30.02
CA GLN A 22 -16.91 -15.15 -29.27
C GLN A 22 -16.62 -16.07 -28.09
N SER A 23 -15.52 -16.80 -28.16
CA SER A 23 -15.09 -17.63 -27.04
C SER A 23 -14.79 -16.68 -25.89
N GLU A 24 -15.58 -16.78 -24.83
CA GLU A 24 -15.46 -15.97 -23.64
C GLU A 24 -14.11 -16.30 -22.98
N VAL A 25 -13.21 -15.33 -22.99
CA VAL A 25 -11.87 -15.48 -22.37
C VAL A 25 -11.93 -14.94 -20.97
N THR A 26 -11.65 -15.78 -19.99
CA THR A 26 -11.42 -15.35 -18.61
C THR A 26 -10.02 -14.71 -18.54
N PRO A 27 -9.93 -13.43 -18.15
CA PRO A 27 -8.64 -12.73 -18.07
C PRO A 27 -7.71 -13.34 -17.01
N PRO A 28 -6.38 -13.10 -17.13
CA PRO A 28 -5.41 -13.53 -16.13
C PRO A 28 -5.67 -12.85 -14.79
N ALA A 29 -5.29 -13.53 -13.70
CA ALA A 29 -5.41 -13.01 -12.34
C ALA A 29 -4.04 -13.03 -11.64
N PHE A 30 -3.76 -12.00 -10.84
CA PHE A 30 -2.54 -11.90 -10.04
C PHE A 30 -2.81 -12.36 -8.60
N ASN A 31 -2.15 -13.43 -8.15
CA ASN A 31 -2.42 -14.07 -6.86
C ASN A 31 -3.94 -14.34 -6.65
N GLY A 32 -4.62 -14.80 -7.68
CA GLY A 32 -6.07 -15.06 -7.66
C GLY A 32 -6.95 -13.81 -7.69
N ALA A 33 -6.38 -12.61 -7.73
CA ALA A 33 -7.13 -11.36 -7.75
C ALA A 33 -7.26 -10.79 -9.16
N VAL A 34 -8.40 -10.15 -9.43
CA VAL A 34 -8.66 -9.48 -10.71
C VAL A 34 -7.66 -8.34 -10.97
N ILE A 35 -7.42 -8.02 -12.24
CA ILE A 35 -6.47 -7.00 -12.69
C ILE A 35 -6.66 -5.64 -11.98
N ARG A 36 -7.90 -5.23 -11.70
CA ARG A 36 -8.16 -3.98 -10.96
C ARG A 36 -7.52 -3.97 -9.57
N ALA A 37 -7.57 -5.08 -8.84
CA ALA A 37 -6.94 -5.18 -7.53
C ALA A 37 -5.42 -5.11 -7.62
N PHE A 38 -4.83 -5.73 -8.66
CA PHE A 38 -3.40 -5.59 -8.95
C PHE A 38 -3.02 -4.14 -9.21
N MET A 39 -3.74 -3.42 -10.09
CA MET A 39 -3.47 -2.00 -10.36
C MET A 39 -3.54 -1.13 -9.11
N THR A 40 -4.51 -1.37 -8.24
CA THR A 40 -4.65 -0.64 -6.97
C THR A 40 -3.47 -0.89 -6.04
N ARG A 41 -3.03 -2.16 -5.92
CA ARG A 41 -1.85 -2.52 -5.12
C ARG A 41 -0.57 -1.92 -5.70
N MET A 42 -0.42 -1.95 -7.02
CA MET A 42 0.72 -1.32 -7.71
C MET A 42 0.79 0.18 -7.39
N ALA A 43 -0.32 0.91 -7.56
CA ALA A 43 -0.36 2.35 -7.28
C ALA A 43 0.01 2.67 -5.82
N ALA A 44 -0.54 1.92 -4.86
CA ALA A 44 -0.23 2.08 -3.44
C ALA A 44 1.23 1.73 -3.12
N THR A 45 1.80 0.72 -3.78
CA THR A 45 3.20 0.33 -3.57
C THR A 45 4.15 1.35 -4.17
N VAL A 46 3.84 1.92 -5.34
CA VAL A 46 4.61 3.03 -5.93
C VAL A 46 4.58 4.26 -5.03
N GLU A 47 3.39 4.63 -4.50
CA GLU A 47 3.24 5.71 -3.52
C GLU A 47 4.19 5.50 -2.33
N LYS A 48 4.16 4.31 -1.73
CA LYS A 48 5.00 3.96 -0.58
C LYS A 48 6.50 4.05 -0.91
N ILE A 49 6.93 3.50 -2.05
CA ILE A 49 8.32 3.57 -2.52
C ILE A 49 8.76 5.01 -2.73
N ALA A 50 7.91 5.83 -3.36
CA ALA A 50 8.23 7.24 -3.61
C ALA A 50 8.42 8.02 -2.31
N ILE A 51 7.61 7.76 -1.30
CA ILE A 51 7.74 8.37 0.03
C ILE A 51 8.99 7.88 0.75
N GLU A 52 9.20 6.56 0.83
CA GLU A 52 10.33 5.94 1.53
C GLU A 52 11.69 6.35 0.93
N GLN A 53 11.77 6.43 -0.40
CA GLN A 53 13.01 6.76 -1.10
C GLN A 53 13.15 8.26 -1.43
N GLN A 54 12.24 9.09 -0.91
CA GLN A 54 12.22 10.55 -1.13
C GLN A 54 12.28 10.90 -2.63
N ILE A 55 11.62 10.12 -3.49
CA ILE A 55 11.54 10.42 -4.92
C ILE A 55 10.62 11.63 -5.10
N PRO A 56 11.10 12.77 -5.64
CA PRO A 56 10.31 13.98 -5.73
C PRO A 56 8.96 13.72 -6.43
N ALA A 57 7.88 14.18 -5.84
CA ALA A 57 6.52 13.99 -6.37
C ALA A 57 6.39 14.49 -7.82
N ASP A 58 7.07 15.60 -8.15
CA ASP A 58 7.06 16.18 -9.50
C ASP A 58 7.82 15.35 -10.54
N SER A 59 8.63 14.38 -10.11
CA SER A 59 9.30 13.42 -10.99
C SER A 59 8.48 12.16 -11.26
N ILE A 60 7.32 12.02 -10.61
CA ILE A 60 6.43 10.87 -10.77
C ILE A 60 5.29 11.20 -11.74
N SER A 61 5.15 10.40 -12.78
CA SER A 61 4.02 10.50 -13.71
C SER A 61 2.72 10.07 -13.01
N PRO A 62 1.65 10.88 -13.02
CA PRO A 62 0.40 10.56 -12.31
C PRO A 62 -0.36 9.38 -12.95
N VAL A 63 -0.09 9.11 -14.23
CA VAL A 63 -0.75 8.03 -14.99
C VAL A 63 0.31 7.27 -15.77
N VAL A 64 0.27 5.97 -15.69
CA VAL A 64 1.20 5.06 -16.40
C VAL A 64 0.41 3.96 -17.08
N GLY A 65 0.58 3.83 -18.39
CA GLY A 65 0.07 2.71 -19.16
C GLY A 65 1.10 1.58 -19.21
N ILE A 66 0.66 0.35 -18.95
CA ILE A 66 1.49 -0.85 -19.02
C ILE A 66 0.77 -1.94 -19.81
N ALA A 67 1.49 -2.62 -20.70
CA ALA A 67 1.04 -3.86 -21.33
C ALA A 67 1.88 -5.02 -20.80
N LEU A 68 1.22 -6.05 -20.28
CA LEU A 68 1.83 -7.31 -19.86
C LEU A 68 1.34 -8.43 -20.76
N GLN A 69 2.26 -9.15 -21.37
CA GLN A 69 1.95 -10.41 -22.03
C GLN A 69 2.19 -11.56 -21.05
N ILE A 70 1.13 -12.27 -20.74
CA ILE A 70 1.14 -13.42 -19.84
C ILE A 70 0.99 -14.66 -20.69
N ASP A 71 1.94 -15.58 -20.58
CA ASP A 71 1.95 -16.82 -21.35
C ASP A 71 0.97 -17.88 -20.78
N LYS A 72 0.87 -19.02 -21.45
CA LYS A 72 0.00 -20.14 -21.04
C LYS A 72 0.38 -20.76 -19.70
N ALA A 73 1.61 -20.55 -19.25
CA ALA A 73 2.11 -21.03 -17.96
C ALA A 73 1.93 -19.99 -16.81
N GLY A 74 1.44 -18.79 -17.15
CA GLY A 74 1.29 -17.70 -16.18
C GLY A 74 2.56 -16.85 -15.99
N ASN A 75 3.57 -17.01 -16.84
CA ASN A 75 4.75 -16.16 -16.77
C ASN A 75 4.55 -14.86 -17.54
N VAL A 76 5.18 -13.78 -17.07
CA VAL A 76 5.25 -12.53 -17.81
C VAL A 76 6.30 -12.67 -18.92
N ALA A 77 5.83 -12.90 -20.14
CA ALA A 77 6.68 -13.06 -21.33
C ALA A 77 7.18 -11.72 -21.86
N GLU A 78 6.37 -10.66 -21.70
CA GLU A 78 6.72 -9.30 -22.13
C GLU A 78 6.12 -8.28 -21.17
N TRP A 79 6.91 -7.26 -20.86
CA TRP A 79 6.52 -6.06 -20.12
C TRP A 79 6.92 -4.83 -20.92
N ARG A 80 5.97 -3.94 -21.22
CA ARG A 80 6.24 -2.68 -21.88
C ARG A 80 5.40 -1.54 -21.35
N TYR A 81 5.94 -0.34 -21.41
CA TYR A 81 5.19 0.87 -21.13
C TYR A 81 4.41 1.26 -22.39
N MET A 82 3.13 1.62 -22.20
CA MET A 82 2.29 2.18 -23.26
C MET A 82 2.41 3.69 -23.19
N ASP A 83 3.16 4.26 -24.10
CA ASP A 83 3.31 5.70 -24.22
C ASP A 83 3.21 6.14 -25.69
N ASN A 84 3.05 7.44 -25.92
CA ASN A 84 2.86 8.02 -27.26
C ASN A 84 4.13 8.01 -28.12
N THR A 85 5.24 7.45 -27.64
CA THR A 85 6.51 7.35 -28.38
C THR A 85 6.61 6.07 -29.18
N GLN A 86 5.69 5.10 -28.95
CA GLN A 86 5.68 3.83 -29.69
C GLN A 86 4.65 3.85 -30.84
N GLU A 87 4.99 3.22 -31.94
CA GLU A 87 4.13 3.09 -33.13
C GLU A 87 2.86 2.28 -32.78
N GLY A 88 1.77 2.97 -32.52
CA GLY A 88 0.47 2.40 -32.26
C GLY A 88 -0.47 3.49 -31.76
N ARG A 89 -1.38 3.92 -32.61
CA ARG A 89 -2.27 5.08 -32.42
C ARG A 89 -3.22 5.00 -31.22
N ASP A 90 -3.23 3.88 -30.49
CA ASP A 90 -4.22 3.62 -29.42
C ASP A 90 -3.80 4.19 -28.05
N HIS A 91 -2.65 4.87 -27.94
CA HIS A 91 -2.07 5.31 -26.66
C HIS A 91 -1.61 6.77 -26.65
N ALA A 92 -2.10 7.59 -27.59
CA ALA A 92 -1.76 9.01 -27.69
C ALA A 92 -2.09 9.84 -26.43
N GLU A 93 -2.90 9.28 -25.52
CA GLU A 93 -3.29 9.91 -24.25
C GLU A 93 -2.25 9.75 -23.13
N PHE A 94 -1.27 8.85 -23.28
CA PHE A 94 -0.24 8.63 -22.26
C PHE A 94 1.05 9.37 -22.62
N ALA A 95 1.41 10.35 -21.83
CA ALA A 95 2.75 10.90 -21.85
C ALA A 95 3.77 9.82 -21.41
N PRO A 96 5.00 9.85 -21.95
CA PRO A 96 6.04 8.91 -21.53
C PRO A 96 6.23 8.92 -20.02
N ALA A 97 6.23 7.74 -19.41
CA ALA A 97 6.56 7.64 -17.99
C ALA A 97 8.00 8.08 -17.73
N THR A 98 8.21 8.95 -16.75
CA THR A 98 9.56 9.40 -16.36
C THR A 98 10.44 8.22 -15.94
N ALA A 99 11.75 8.37 -16.02
CA ALA A 99 12.70 7.35 -15.56
C ALA A 99 12.53 7.04 -14.06
N ALA A 100 12.16 8.02 -13.25
CA ALA A 100 11.86 7.84 -11.83
C ALA A 100 10.61 6.97 -11.64
N THR A 101 9.55 7.26 -12.40
CA THR A 101 8.32 6.47 -12.38
C THR A 101 8.55 5.02 -12.81
N ARG A 102 9.27 4.81 -13.92
CA ARG A 102 9.59 3.44 -14.40
C ARG A 102 10.29 2.63 -13.32
N ARG A 103 11.36 3.18 -12.71
CA ARG A 103 12.08 2.52 -11.61
C ARG A 103 11.19 2.23 -10.40
N ALA A 104 10.31 3.17 -10.05
CA ALA A 104 9.40 2.98 -8.93
C ALA A 104 8.35 1.89 -9.21
N VAL A 105 7.84 1.81 -10.44
CA VAL A 105 6.87 0.81 -10.90
C VAL A 105 7.51 -0.59 -10.94
N GLU A 106 8.73 -0.72 -11.46
CA GLU A 106 9.48 -1.97 -11.49
C GLU A 106 9.76 -2.49 -10.07
N LYS A 107 10.26 -1.63 -9.19
CA LYS A 107 10.44 -1.97 -7.76
C LYS A 107 9.12 -2.33 -7.07
N ALA A 108 8.02 -1.68 -7.43
CA ALA A 108 6.71 -1.99 -6.87
C ALA A 108 6.24 -3.39 -7.32
N TYR A 109 6.47 -3.74 -8.56
CA TYR A 109 6.16 -5.06 -9.06
C TYR A 109 6.96 -6.14 -8.33
N ASP A 110 8.27 -5.96 -8.19
CA ASP A 110 9.16 -6.87 -7.45
C ASP A 110 8.74 -7.01 -5.98
N ARG A 111 8.40 -5.87 -5.33
CA ARG A 111 7.96 -5.86 -3.92
C ARG A 111 6.62 -6.54 -3.70
N LEU A 112 5.70 -6.47 -4.67
CA LEU A 112 4.41 -7.14 -4.55
C LEU A 112 4.57 -8.65 -4.50
N GLY A 113 5.56 -9.20 -5.23
CA GLY A 113 5.78 -10.62 -5.35
C GLY A 113 4.53 -11.37 -5.80
N GLY A 114 4.68 -12.56 -6.31
CA GLY A 114 3.52 -13.40 -6.65
C GLY A 114 3.51 -13.88 -8.09
N THR A 115 2.44 -14.56 -8.44
CA THR A 115 2.29 -15.26 -9.70
C THR A 115 1.01 -14.85 -10.41
N TRP A 116 1.03 -14.92 -11.73
CA TRP A 116 -0.17 -14.80 -12.55
C TRP A 116 -0.75 -16.18 -12.83
N SER A 117 -2.06 -16.30 -12.78
CA SER A 117 -2.73 -17.39 -13.50
C SER A 117 -2.89 -16.98 -14.95
N PRO A 118 -2.75 -17.92 -15.93
CA PRO A 118 -2.99 -17.61 -17.33
C PRO A 118 -4.45 -17.25 -17.57
N ALA A 119 -4.72 -16.57 -18.69
CA ALA A 119 -6.07 -16.47 -19.21
C ALA A 119 -6.56 -17.84 -19.67
N THR A 120 -7.86 -18.07 -19.57
CA THR A 120 -8.45 -19.34 -20.00
C THR A 120 -9.62 -19.13 -20.97
N LEU A 121 -9.78 -20.06 -21.90
CA LEU A 121 -10.99 -20.16 -22.74
C LEU A 121 -12.15 -20.77 -21.92
N ALA A 122 -13.34 -20.77 -22.50
CA ALA A 122 -14.54 -21.34 -21.88
C ALA A 122 -14.40 -22.84 -21.52
N ASP A 123 -13.56 -23.58 -22.24
CA ASP A 123 -13.25 -24.99 -21.98
C ASP A 123 -12.17 -25.19 -20.89
N GLY A 124 -11.69 -24.09 -20.29
CA GLY A 124 -10.62 -24.10 -19.28
C GLY A 124 -9.21 -24.17 -19.82
N SER A 125 -9.02 -24.25 -21.14
CA SER A 125 -7.67 -24.32 -21.73
C SER A 125 -6.92 -23.00 -21.58
N PRO A 126 -5.63 -23.00 -21.13
CA PRO A 126 -4.87 -21.80 -20.93
C PRO A 126 -4.41 -21.18 -22.27
N VAL A 127 -4.49 -19.85 -22.35
CA VAL A 127 -4.07 -19.07 -23.51
C VAL A 127 -3.15 -17.93 -23.12
N SER A 128 -2.25 -17.55 -24.03
CA SER A 128 -1.47 -16.31 -23.86
C SER A 128 -2.39 -15.10 -23.99
N TYR A 129 -2.18 -14.10 -23.14
CA TYR A 129 -3.03 -12.94 -23.09
C TYR A 129 -2.22 -11.66 -22.86
N THR A 130 -2.50 -10.62 -23.63
CA THR A 130 -1.92 -9.30 -23.40
C THR A 130 -2.89 -8.45 -22.60
N SER A 131 -2.54 -8.21 -21.34
CA SER A 131 -3.29 -7.33 -20.46
C SER A 131 -2.77 -5.91 -20.59
N ARG A 132 -3.64 -4.98 -20.99
CA ARG A 132 -3.37 -3.54 -21.02
C ARG A 132 -4.00 -2.89 -19.81
N MET A 133 -3.22 -2.14 -19.04
CA MET A 133 -3.71 -1.56 -17.80
C MET A 133 -3.15 -0.16 -17.58
N THR A 134 -3.94 0.66 -16.87
CA THR A 134 -3.58 2.02 -16.50
C THR A 134 -3.43 2.12 -14.99
N ILE A 135 -2.24 2.46 -14.53
CA ILE A 135 -1.96 2.70 -13.11
C ILE A 135 -2.07 4.20 -12.86
N ARG A 136 -2.93 4.58 -11.91
CA ARG A 136 -3.09 5.97 -11.46
C ARG A 136 -2.36 6.13 -10.14
N ILE A 137 -1.24 6.85 -10.17
CA ILE A 137 -0.38 7.08 -9.00
C ILE A 137 -0.86 8.33 -8.28
N PRO A 138 -1.11 8.28 -6.95
CA PRO A 138 -1.64 9.43 -6.21
C PRO A 138 -0.54 10.44 -5.86
N VAL A 139 -0.02 11.16 -6.85
CA VAL A 139 1.11 12.09 -6.74
C VAL A 139 0.88 13.16 -5.67
N GLU A 140 -0.36 13.63 -5.49
CA GLU A 140 -0.69 14.61 -4.45
C GLU A 140 -0.53 14.05 -3.04
N LYS A 141 -0.75 12.75 -2.85
CA LYS A 141 -0.46 12.12 -1.55
C LYS A 141 1.05 12.02 -1.29
N ILE A 142 1.81 11.69 -2.32
CA ILE A 142 3.28 11.66 -2.25
C ILE A 142 3.80 13.05 -1.86
N ARG A 143 3.35 14.10 -2.56
CA ARG A 143 3.73 15.48 -2.27
C ARG A 143 3.40 15.88 -0.83
N ARG A 144 2.17 15.63 -0.38
CA ARG A 144 1.75 15.92 1.00
C ARG A 144 2.57 15.16 2.05
N ALA A 145 2.95 13.92 1.75
CA ALA A 145 3.78 13.12 2.67
C ALA A 145 5.21 13.65 2.75
N GLN A 146 5.76 14.10 1.62
CA GLN A 146 7.11 14.69 1.55
C GLN A 146 7.17 16.12 2.13
N ASP A 147 6.07 16.88 2.06
CA ASP A 147 5.95 18.19 2.70
C ASP A 147 5.76 18.12 4.22
N ALA A 148 5.75 16.91 4.79
CA ALA A 148 5.48 16.71 6.20
C ALA A 148 6.76 16.32 6.96
N ASP A 149 7.07 17.09 8.01
CA ASP A 149 8.02 16.63 9.03
C ASP A 149 7.36 15.48 9.79
N PRO A 150 8.06 14.38 10.07
CA PRO A 150 7.50 13.23 10.76
C PRO A 150 7.19 13.53 12.22
N LEU A 151 6.30 12.73 12.81
CA LEU A 151 6.19 12.62 14.26
C LEU A 151 7.47 11.96 14.80
N LEU A 152 8.11 12.54 15.81
CA LEU A 152 9.30 11.96 16.43
C LEU A 152 9.11 11.78 17.93
N PHE A 153 9.76 10.76 18.47
CA PHE A 153 9.92 10.53 19.91
C PHE A 153 11.40 10.59 20.27
N MET A 154 11.77 11.57 21.10
CA MET A 154 13.18 11.84 21.46
C MET A 154 14.09 12.04 20.23
N GLY A 155 13.54 12.62 19.14
CA GLY A 155 14.24 12.89 17.90
C GLY A 155 14.28 11.76 16.88
N GLU A 156 13.70 10.60 17.17
CA GLU A 156 13.74 9.40 16.36
C GLU A 156 12.35 8.84 16.05
N ASN A 157 12.30 7.77 15.23
CA ASN A 157 11.06 7.09 14.87
C ASN A 157 10.35 6.54 16.12
N PRO A 158 9.09 6.91 16.37
CA PRO A 158 8.35 6.45 17.54
C PRO A 158 8.11 4.94 17.58
N ASP A 159 7.94 4.30 16.42
CA ASP A 159 7.63 2.87 16.36
C ASP A 159 8.73 2.00 16.95
N GLU A 160 9.96 2.48 16.90
CA GLU A 160 11.11 1.80 17.52
C GLU A 160 11.40 2.37 18.90
N ASN A 161 11.55 3.68 18.97
CA ASN A 161 12.13 4.35 20.14
C ASN A 161 11.11 4.48 21.29
N PHE A 162 9.85 4.82 21.00
CA PHE A 162 8.82 4.88 22.04
C PHE A 162 8.48 3.48 22.57
N HIS A 163 8.41 2.48 21.71
CA HIS A 163 8.16 1.10 22.14
C HIS A 163 9.25 0.59 23.07
N ALA A 164 10.52 0.75 22.75
CA ALA A 164 11.64 0.37 23.60
C ALA A 164 11.63 1.15 24.91
N TRP A 165 11.43 2.47 24.85
CA TRP A 165 11.37 3.36 26.01
C TRP A 165 10.22 3.01 26.95
N ALA A 166 9.03 2.74 26.43
CA ALA A 166 7.85 2.37 27.20
C ALA A 166 7.99 1.00 27.85
N LYS A 167 8.50 0.01 27.11
CA LYS A 167 8.75 -1.35 27.62
C LYS A 167 9.63 -1.35 28.85
N MET A 168 10.68 -0.53 28.90
CA MET A 168 11.58 -0.41 30.05
C MET A 168 10.90 0.24 31.27
N ARG A 169 9.76 0.92 31.12
CA ARG A 169 9.08 1.69 32.17
C ARG A 169 7.78 1.09 32.65
N ILE A 170 7.23 0.15 31.90
CA ILE A 170 6.06 -0.61 32.30
C ILE A 170 6.46 -1.54 33.44
N ARG A 171 5.74 -1.44 34.54
CA ARG A 171 5.92 -2.31 35.71
C ARG A 171 4.91 -3.45 35.58
N TYR A 172 5.44 -4.63 35.35
CA TYR A 172 4.68 -5.88 35.36
C TYR A 172 5.10 -6.63 36.63
N ASP A 173 4.39 -6.40 37.73
CA ASP A 173 4.75 -6.98 39.02
C ASP A 173 4.12 -8.38 39.22
N GLY A 174 4.66 -9.15 40.18
CA GLY A 174 4.25 -10.52 40.46
C GLY A 174 2.76 -10.72 40.78
N ARG A 175 2.04 -9.66 41.18
CA ARG A 175 0.59 -9.71 41.44
C ARG A 175 -0.25 -9.91 40.18
N PHE A 176 0.29 -9.62 39.03
CA PHE A 176 -0.34 -9.90 37.71
C PHE A 176 -0.05 -11.33 37.28
N THR A 177 1.18 -11.81 37.49
CA THR A 177 1.60 -13.18 37.14
C THR A 177 0.90 -14.22 38.01
N GLU A 178 0.75 -13.99 39.32
CA GLU A 178 0.03 -14.88 40.25
C GLU A 178 -1.44 -15.10 39.85
N LYS A 179 -2.07 -14.13 39.18
CA LYS A 179 -3.47 -14.19 38.72
C LYS A 179 -3.63 -14.60 37.27
N GLY A 180 -2.53 -14.93 36.58
CA GLY A 180 -2.57 -15.34 35.18
C GLY A 180 -3.18 -14.31 34.23
N VAL A 181 -3.01 -13.01 34.53
CA VAL A 181 -3.57 -11.93 33.69
C VAL A 181 -2.69 -11.78 32.44
N GLU A 182 -3.22 -12.18 31.32
CA GLU A 182 -2.57 -12.10 29.99
C GLU A 182 -3.43 -11.33 29.01
N GLY A 183 -2.80 -10.89 27.92
CA GLY A 183 -3.49 -10.27 26.79
C GLY A 183 -2.87 -8.95 26.35
N VAL A 184 -3.56 -8.30 25.42
CA VAL A 184 -3.08 -7.06 24.81
C VAL A 184 -3.75 -5.85 25.45
N VAL A 185 -2.94 -4.89 25.91
CA VAL A 185 -3.41 -3.52 26.14
C VAL A 185 -3.13 -2.71 24.90
N HIS A 186 -4.18 -2.16 24.30
CA HIS A 186 -4.10 -1.30 23.12
C HIS A 186 -4.74 0.04 23.42
N VAL A 187 -3.94 1.10 23.30
CA VAL A 187 -4.35 2.48 23.59
C VAL A 187 -4.08 3.36 22.39
N ARG A 188 -5.07 4.14 21.97
CA ARG A 188 -4.93 5.26 21.04
C ARG A 188 -4.81 6.56 21.85
N PHE A 189 -3.78 7.33 21.56
CA PHE A 189 -3.60 8.66 22.13
C PHE A 189 -3.15 9.65 21.05
N TYR A 190 -3.17 10.92 21.38
CA TYR A 190 -2.85 11.99 20.46
C TYR A 190 -1.67 12.79 20.95
N ILE A 191 -0.80 13.16 20.04
CA ILE A 191 0.20 14.20 20.24
C ILE A 191 -0.40 15.48 19.67
N GLU A 192 -0.61 16.46 20.56
CA GLU A 192 -1.17 17.75 20.21
C GLU A 192 -0.10 18.61 19.47
N PRO A 193 -0.51 19.68 18.76
CA PRO A 193 0.42 20.58 18.05
C PRO A 193 1.50 21.19 18.94
N ASP A 194 1.27 21.31 20.24
CA ASP A 194 2.22 21.81 21.24
C ASP A 194 3.05 20.71 21.92
N GLY A 195 2.95 19.47 21.43
CA GLY A 195 3.68 18.31 21.97
C GLY A 195 3.05 17.70 23.24
N ARG A 196 1.91 18.20 23.71
CA ARG A 196 1.17 17.59 24.82
C ARG A 196 0.52 16.27 24.37
N ILE A 197 0.27 15.40 25.36
CA ILE A 197 -0.39 14.12 25.14
C ILE A 197 -1.84 14.22 25.60
N ALA A 198 -2.76 13.84 24.72
CA ALA A 198 -4.16 13.63 25.04
C ALA A 198 -4.50 12.15 24.90
N ILE A 199 -4.98 11.51 25.97
CA ILE A 199 -5.46 10.13 25.90
C ILE A 199 -6.76 10.13 25.08
N GLY A 200 -6.82 9.27 24.09
CA GLY A 200 -8.01 9.05 23.27
C GLY A 200 -8.82 7.88 23.79
N GLU A 201 -8.58 6.71 23.25
CA GLU A 201 -9.39 5.52 23.48
C GLU A 201 -8.54 4.35 23.98
N VAL A 202 -9.05 3.60 24.95
CA VAL A 202 -8.56 2.26 25.27
C VAL A 202 -9.27 1.27 24.38
N VAL A 203 -8.61 0.90 23.27
CA VAL A 203 -9.18 0.03 22.22
C VAL A 203 -9.33 -1.40 22.72
N GLN A 204 -8.37 -1.87 23.52
CA GLN A 204 -8.39 -3.20 24.12
C GLN A 204 -7.73 -3.18 25.49
N SER A 205 -8.31 -3.90 26.43
CA SER A 205 -7.82 -4.06 27.78
C SER A 205 -8.16 -5.43 28.35
N PRO A 206 -7.19 -6.22 28.77
CA PRO A 206 -7.44 -7.47 29.47
C PRO A 206 -7.68 -7.26 30.98
N ASP A 207 -7.11 -6.20 31.56
CA ASP A 207 -7.22 -5.86 32.99
C ASP A 207 -7.05 -4.34 33.19
N GLU A 208 -7.90 -3.75 34.02
CA GLU A 208 -7.90 -2.31 34.28
C GLU A 208 -6.59 -1.80 34.89
N ARG A 209 -5.94 -2.61 35.71
CA ARG A 209 -4.67 -2.24 36.37
C ARG A 209 -3.53 -2.18 35.37
N LEU A 210 -3.46 -3.16 34.44
CA LEU A 210 -2.49 -3.14 33.34
C LEU A 210 -2.72 -1.90 32.46
N THR A 211 -3.96 -1.58 32.18
CA THR A 211 -4.32 -0.38 31.41
C THR A 211 -3.89 0.89 32.14
N LYS A 212 -4.15 1.00 33.45
CA LYS A 212 -3.69 2.15 34.26
C LYS A 212 -2.17 2.32 34.22
N GLU A 213 -1.43 1.21 34.26
CA GLU A 213 0.03 1.25 34.17
C GLU A 213 0.50 1.72 32.76
N VAL A 214 -0.09 1.21 31.68
CA VAL A 214 0.21 1.66 30.32
C VAL A 214 -0.10 3.16 30.17
N LEU A 215 -1.26 3.61 30.64
CA LEU A 215 -1.64 5.03 30.61
C LEU A 215 -0.68 5.90 31.43
N ARG A 216 -0.19 5.41 32.57
CA ARG A 216 0.83 6.09 33.38
C ARG A 216 2.12 6.28 32.57
N VAL A 217 2.57 5.24 31.88
CA VAL A 217 3.78 5.31 31.05
C VAL A 217 3.58 6.26 29.88
N ILE A 218 2.44 6.17 29.15
CA ILE A 218 2.12 7.11 28.07
C ILE A 218 2.17 8.55 28.56
N ARG A 219 1.51 8.88 29.68
CA ARG A 219 1.51 10.24 30.25
C ARG A 219 2.90 10.70 30.66
N SER A 220 3.77 9.79 31.14
CA SER A 220 5.15 10.12 31.54
C SER A 220 6.07 10.43 30.34
N SER A 221 5.61 10.19 29.11
CA SER A 221 6.33 10.56 27.88
C SER A 221 6.13 12.03 27.48
N LYS A 222 5.37 12.81 28.26
CA LYS A 222 5.19 14.25 28.05
C LYS A 222 6.53 14.96 27.82
N GLY A 223 6.58 15.86 26.84
CA GLY A 223 7.77 16.64 26.50
C GLY A 223 8.86 15.89 25.73
N LYS A 224 8.60 14.63 25.33
CA LYS A 224 9.54 13.82 24.55
C LYS A 224 9.12 13.67 23.09
N TRP A 225 7.96 14.20 22.73
CA TRP A 225 7.39 14.13 21.41
C TRP A 225 7.64 15.43 20.64
N THR A 226 8.08 15.28 19.39
CA THR A 226 8.08 16.35 18.40
C THR A 226 6.85 16.12 17.49
N PRO A 227 5.86 17.03 17.50
CA PRO A 227 4.66 16.88 16.67
C PRO A 227 5.00 16.82 15.20
N ARG A 228 4.24 16.01 14.47
CA ARG A 228 4.26 16.06 13.02
C ARG A 228 3.90 17.46 12.54
N LYS A 229 4.60 17.95 11.51
CA LYS A 229 4.24 19.20 10.85
C LYS A 229 3.87 18.93 9.40
N VAL A 230 2.95 19.74 8.87
CA VAL A 230 2.63 19.78 7.46
C VAL A 230 2.87 21.22 7.00
N ARG A 231 3.80 21.41 6.08
CA ARG A 231 4.25 22.74 5.63
C ARG A 231 4.66 23.65 6.80
N GLY A 232 5.40 23.10 7.75
CA GLY A 232 5.86 23.81 8.94
C GLY A 232 4.81 24.01 10.03
N VAL A 233 3.53 23.69 9.79
CA VAL A 233 2.45 23.84 10.76
C VAL A 233 2.27 22.56 11.57
N PRO A 234 2.45 22.56 12.90
CA PRO A 234 2.25 21.40 13.74
C PRO A 234 0.82 20.87 13.66
N GLN A 235 0.68 19.53 13.59
CA GLN A 235 -0.59 18.85 13.47
C GLN A 235 -0.84 17.93 14.66
N ARG A 236 -2.08 17.87 15.12
CA ARG A 236 -2.54 16.83 16.03
C ARG A 236 -2.39 15.48 15.33
N THR A 237 -1.66 14.56 15.96
CA THR A 237 -1.33 13.26 15.37
C THR A 237 -1.77 12.13 16.30
N ALA A 238 -2.56 11.19 15.78
CA ALA A 238 -2.90 9.99 16.52
C ALA A 238 -1.71 9.02 16.51
N TYR A 239 -1.50 8.37 17.65
CA TYR A 239 -0.55 7.27 17.80
C TYR A 239 -1.19 6.11 18.55
N GLU A 240 -0.89 4.90 18.12
CA GLU A 240 -1.41 3.67 18.73
C GLU A 240 -0.26 2.91 19.38
N TYR A 241 -0.44 2.57 20.65
CA TYR A 241 0.50 1.77 21.39
C TYR A 241 -0.13 0.46 21.83
N ARG A 242 0.53 -0.64 21.46
CA ARG A 242 0.12 -2.00 21.83
C ARG A 242 1.22 -2.65 22.64
N VAL A 243 0.84 -3.23 23.74
CA VAL A 243 1.73 -4.05 24.58
C VAL A 243 1.07 -5.36 24.89
N ASN A 244 1.80 -6.43 24.69
CA ASN A 244 1.33 -7.78 24.93
C ASN A 244 1.94 -8.29 26.24
N TYR A 245 1.09 -8.76 27.12
CA TYR A 245 1.45 -9.33 28.41
C TYR A 245 1.27 -10.85 28.32
N HIS A 246 2.36 -11.60 28.52
CA HIS A 246 2.37 -13.05 28.61
C HIS A 246 3.01 -13.47 29.92
N ASN A 247 2.45 -14.51 30.56
CA ASN A 247 3.14 -15.24 31.62
C ASN A 247 4.17 -16.16 30.97
N ASN A 248 5.43 -15.98 31.30
CA ASN A 248 6.50 -16.93 30.99
C ASN A 248 6.52 -18.02 32.07
#